data_4c63195a1669bf8993e8a87399a6fccf
#
_entry.id   4c63195a1669bf8993e8a87399a6fccf
#
_cell.length_a   1.000
_cell.length_b   1.000
_cell.length_c   1.000
_cell.angle_alpha   90.00
_cell.angle_beta   90.00
_cell.angle_gamma   90.00
#
_symmetry.space_group_name_H-M   'P 1'
#
loop_
_entity.id
_entity.type
_entity.pdbx_description
1 polymer ?
#
loop_
_entity_poly.entity_id
_entity_poly.type
_entity_poly.pdbx_seq_one_letter_code
_entity_poly.pdbx_strand_id
1 'polypeptide(L)'
;VVLLVVQFRSSGALASAYGIAVTGTMVVTAALAFIVIWKYWKWPIWWAAALMVPFLLIDLTFLGANLLKVFSGGWVPLLIGAMVMVVMLTWRRGARILATKTRRLETPIDSLIQSLDRKQPYKVPGTAVFLTADPSSAPTALLHSLKHYKVLHEQNVVLTIIIESTPRVAAADRVTLEPLGKIFTRILIRFGFMETPNIPKALALARKRGLSFDIMSTSFFLSRRAVRPDPKSGMPVWQDRLFIILAKNADDASSYFHLPTDRVVEIGTQVTV
;
A
#
# COMPACT_ATOMS: atom_id res chain seq x y z
N VAL A 1 -14.81 24.15 -8.36
CA VAL A 1 -14.87 25.40 -9.16
C VAL A 1 -15.84 26.39 -8.52
N VAL A 2 -17.15 26.05 -8.33
CA VAL A 2 -18.18 26.96 -7.80
C VAL A 2 -17.75 27.55 -6.45
N LEU A 3 -17.24 26.76 -5.53
CA LEU A 3 -16.77 27.20 -4.21
C LEU A 3 -15.66 28.25 -4.30
N LEU A 4 -14.72 28.09 -5.23
CA LEU A 4 -13.65 29.06 -5.49
C LEU A 4 -14.19 30.37 -6.06
N VAL A 5 -15.14 30.31 -6.99
CA VAL A 5 -15.77 31.50 -7.59
C VAL A 5 -16.52 32.31 -6.53
N VAL A 6 -17.28 31.63 -5.66
CA VAL A 6 -18.03 32.29 -4.56
C VAL A 6 -17.06 32.88 -3.54
N GLN A 7 -15.95 32.22 -3.24
CA GLN A 7 -14.96 32.67 -2.26
C GLN A 7 -14.17 33.90 -2.75
N PHE A 8 -13.71 33.86 -4.00
CA PHE A 8 -12.81 34.91 -4.51
C PHE A 8 -13.54 36.16 -5.04
N ARG A 9 -14.74 36.02 -5.59
CA ARG A 9 -15.59 37.08 -6.14
C ARG A 9 -14.89 38.06 -7.10
N SER A 10 -13.59 37.92 -7.36
CA SER A 10 -12.80 38.74 -8.28
C SER A 10 -11.81 37.90 -9.08
N SER A 11 -11.63 38.22 -10.34
CA SER A 11 -10.66 37.59 -11.24
C SER A 11 -9.21 37.76 -10.77
N GLY A 12 -8.91 38.91 -10.16
CA GLY A 12 -7.57 39.23 -9.64
C GLY A 12 -7.16 38.33 -8.46
N ALA A 13 -8.07 38.07 -7.51
CA ALA A 13 -7.81 37.16 -6.41
C ALA A 13 -7.64 35.71 -6.88
N LEU A 14 -8.46 35.28 -7.85
CA LEU A 14 -8.33 33.96 -8.46
C LEU A 14 -7.01 33.82 -9.22
N ALA A 15 -6.59 34.85 -9.96
CA ALA A 15 -5.29 34.88 -10.65
C ALA A 15 -4.11 34.81 -9.66
N SER A 16 -4.22 35.46 -8.49
CA SER A 16 -3.20 35.37 -7.43
C SER A 16 -3.09 33.97 -6.84
N ALA A 17 -4.22 33.30 -6.60
CA ALA A 17 -4.26 31.91 -6.12
C ALA A 17 -3.65 30.95 -7.16
N TYR A 18 -4.02 31.10 -8.43
CA TYR A 18 -3.46 30.31 -9.53
C TYR A 18 -1.94 30.52 -9.67
N GLY A 19 -1.48 31.79 -9.63
CA GLY A 19 -0.08 32.14 -9.74
C GLY A 19 0.80 31.43 -8.69
N ILE A 20 0.38 31.43 -7.42
CA ILE A 20 1.11 30.73 -6.34
C ILE A 20 1.11 29.21 -6.55
N ALA A 21 -0.03 28.63 -6.91
CA ALA A 21 -0.11 27.19 -7.13
C ALA A 21 0.81 26.73 -8.26
N VAL A 22 0.80 27.46 -9.39
CA VAL A 22 1.63 27.12 -10.56
C VAL A 22 3.11 27.31 -10.26
N THR A 23 3.51 28.48 -9.75
CA THR A 23 4.93 28.76 -9.49
C THR A 23 5.50 27.88 -8.38
N GLY A 24 4.70 27.54 -7.36
CA GLY A 24 5.08 26.54 -6.35
C GLY A 24 5.32 25.15 -6.96
N THR A 25 4.45 24.73 -7.88
CA THR A 25 4.62 23.45 -8.58
C THR A 25 5.86 23.46 -9.47
N MET A 26 6.17 24.58 -10.15
CA MET A 26 7.38 24.70 -10.99
C MET A 26 8.65 24.51 -10.16
N VAL A 27 8.77 25.18 -9.02
CA VAL A 27 9.92 25.01 -8.09
C VAL A 27 10.08 23.56 -7.64
N VAL A 28 8.98 22.90 -7.24
CA VAL A 28 9.01 21.50 -6.83
C VAL A 28 9.44 20.60 -7.99
N THR A 29 8.91 20.85 -9.19
CA THR A 29 9.25 20.07 -10.39
C THR A 29 10.71 20.23 -10.77
N ALA A 30 11.25 21.46 -10.74
CA ALA A 30 12.67 21.73 -10.99
C ALA A 30 13.57 21.00 -9.97
N ALA A 31 13.21 21.05 -8.68
CA ALA A 31 13.95 20.33 -7.62
C ALA A 31 13.92 18.80 -7.81
N LEU A 32 12.76 18.25 -8.17
CA LEU A 32 12.62 16.81 -8.46
C LEU A 32 13.38 16.40 -9.72
N ALA A 33 13.34 17.22 -10.78
CA ALA A 33 14.10 16.99 -12.01
C ALA A 33 15.61 16.95 -11.72
N PHE A 34 16.11 17.87 -10.90
CA PHE A 34 17.50 17.86 -10.45
C PHE A 34 17.87 16.51 -9.78
N ILE A 35 17.03 16.02 -8.87
CA ILE A 35 17.26 14.74 -8.18
C ILE A 35 17.26 13.57 -9.17
N VAL A 36 16.33 13.56 -10.14
CA VAL A 36 16.26 12.51 -11.17
C VAL A 36 17.50 12.50 -12.05
N ILE A 37 17.93 13.67 -12.55
CA ILE A 37 19.12 13.79 -13.39
C ILE A 37 20.36 13.32 -12.64
N TRP A 38 20.52 13.76 -11.39
CA TRP A 38 21.67 13.42 -10.58
C TRP A 38 21.68 11.95 -10.15
N LYS A 39 20.58 11.46 -9.55
CA LYS A 39 20.56 10.12 -8.91
C LYS A 39 20.14 9.01 -9.86
N TYR A 40 19.17 9.27 -10.72
CA TYR A 40 18.60 8.22 -11.58
C TYR A 40 19.35 8.12 -12.92
N TRP A 41 19.60 9.26 -13.59
CA TRP A 41 20.41 9.29 -14.79
C TRP A 41 21.93 9.27 -14.52
N LYS A 42 22.33 9.37 -13.24
CA LYS A 42 23.73 9.31 -12.78
C LYS A 42 24.64 10.37 -13.40
N TRP A 43 24.08 11.52 -13.75
CA TRP A 43 24.90 12.64 -14.21
C TRP A 43 25.77 13.18 -13.08
N PRO A 44 26.99 13.65 -13.37
CA PRO A 44 27.79 14.40 -12.39
C PRO A 44 27.00 15.58 -11.83
N ILE A 45 27.07 15.76 -10.52
CA ILE A 45 26.28 16.80 -9.81
C ILE A 45 26.43 18.20 -10.41
N TRP A 46 27.63 18.50 -10.90
CA TRP A 46 27.95 19.80 -11.50
C TRP A 46 27.17 20.04 -12.81
N TRP A 47 27.05 19.06 -13.67
CA TRP A 47 26.26 19.15 -14.89
C TRP A 47 24.77 19.22 -14.62
N ALA A 48 24.31 18.40 -13.65
CA ALA A 48 22.91 18.47 -13.21
C ALA A 48 22.58 19.86 -12.62
N ALA A 49 23.49 20.42 -11.80
CA ALA A 49 23.34 21.75 -11.22
C ALA A 49 23.40 22.85 -12.30
N ALA A 50 24.37 22.81 -13.22
CA ALA A 50 24.51 23.77 -14.29
C ALA A 50 23.25 23.86 -15.17
N LEU A 51 22.60 22.70 -15.40
CA LEU A 51 21.35 22.64 -16.14
C LEU A 51 20.15 23.17 -15.33
N MET A 52 20.00 22.76 -14.05
CA MET A 52 18.76 22.99 -13.31
C MET A 52 18.76 24.25 -12.44
N VAL A 53 19.92 24.77 -12.02
CA VAL A 53 20.00 25.99 -11.21
C VAL A 53 19.44 27.22 -11.92
N PRO A 54 19.72 27.48 -13.22
CA PRO A 54 19.10 28.59 -13.92
C PRO A 54 17.57 28.55 -13.92
N PHE A 55 16.96 27.37 -14.17
CA PHE A 55 15.51 27.21 -14.11
C PHE A 55 14.98 27.43 -12.70
N LEU A 56 15.65 26.88 -11.70
CA LEU A 56 15.26 27.04 -10.29
C LEU A 56 15.31 28.52 -9.86
N LEU A 57 16.31 29.29 -10.31
CA LEU A 57 16.41 30.74 -10.03
C LEU A 57 15.25 31.50 -10.64
N ILE A 58 14.89 31.22 -11.90
CA ILE A 58 13.74 31.81 -12.57
C ILE A 58 12.45 31.47 -11.80
N ASP A 59 12.24 30.21 -11.49
CA ASP A 59 11.05 29.72 -10.78
C ASP A 59 10.93 30.35 -9.38
N LEU A 60 12.04 30.46 -8.64
CA LEU A 60 12.08 31.12 -7.33
C LEU A 60 11.78 32.65 -7.45
N THR A 61 12.21 33.30 -8.51
CA THR A 61 11.89 34.70 -8.76
C THR A 61 10.39 34.91 -8.99
N PHE A 62 9.78 34.04 -9.83
CA PHE A 62 8.33 34.04 -10.05
C PHE A 62 7.55 33.70 -8.79
N LEU A 63 7.99 32.69 -8.04
CA LEU A 63 7.37 32.33 -6.76
C LEU A 63 7.46 33.50 -5.78
N GLY A 64 8.63 34.16 -5.65
CA GLY A 64 8.81 35.31 -4.79
C GLY A 64 7.87 36.48 -5.13
N ALA A 65 7.73 36.78 -6.42
CA ALA A 65 6.79 37.80 -6.89
C ALA A 65 5.32 37.47 -6.57
N ASN A 66 4.95 36.17 -6.66
CA ASN A 66 3.59 35.73 -6.33
C ASN A 66 3.35 35.62 -4.81
N LEU A 67 4.38 35.34 -3.99
CA LEU A 67 4.25 35.33 -2.54
C LEU A 67 3.81 36.65 -1.94
N LEU A 68 4.14 37.79 -2.60
CA LEU A 68 3.65 39.11 -2.20
C LEU A 68 2.12 39.23 -2.29
N LYS A 69 1.48 38.35 -3.07
CA LYS A 69 0.03 38.32 -3.30
C LYS A 69 -0.69 37.28 -2.41
N VAL A 70 -0.02 36.69 -1.42
CA VAL A 70 -0.61 35.67 -0.53
C VAL A 70 -1.88 36.20 0.12
N PHE A 71 -1.85 37.42 0.66
CA PHE A 71 -3.01 38.00 1.33
C PHE A 71 -4.15 38.41 0.36
N SER A 72 -3.85 38.52 -0.94
CA SER A 72 -4.84 38.85 -1.97
C SER A 72 -5.53 37.64 -2.59
N GLY A 73 -5.43 36.46 -1.95
CA GLY A 73 -6.08 35.23 -2.41
C GLY A 73 -5.15 34.01 -2.50
N GLY A 74 -3.84 34.20 -2.51
CA GLY A 74 -2.83 33.15 -2.61
C GLY A 74 -2.73 32.22 -1.41
N TRP A 75 -3.33 32.58 -0.27
CA TRP A 75 -3.37 31.73 0.93
C TRP A 75 -4.23 30.47 0.74
N VAL A 76 -5.22 30.48 -0.14
CA VAL A 76 -6.15 29.37 -0.34
C VAL A 76 -5.45 28.11 -0.85
N PRO A 77 -4.66 28.15 -1.95
CA PRO A 77 -3.93 26.97 -2.40
C PRO A 77 -2.90 26.49 -1.38
N LEU A 78 -2.29 27.38 -0.60
CA LEU A 78 -1.36 26.99 0.46
C LEU A 78 -2.09 26.24 1.60
N LEU A 79 -3.27 26.71 1.98
CA LEU A 79 -4.09 26.05 2.99
C LEU A 79 -4.56 24.66 2.52
N ILE A 80 -5.02 24.54 1.27
CA ILE A 80 -5.40 23.24 0.69
C ILE A 80 -4.19 22.32 0.64
N GLY A 81 -3.04 22.80 0.18
CA GLY A 81 -1.80 22.04 0.15
C GLY A 81 -1.37 21.57 1.54
N ALA A 82 -1.47 22.43 2.55
CA ALA A 82 -1.18 22.07 3.94
C ALA A 82 -2.14 20.99 4.48
N MET A 83 -3.43 21.11 4.19
CA MET A 83 -4.43 20.08 4.57
C MET A 83 -4.11 18.73 3.95
N VAL A 84 -3.85 18.69 2.64
CA VAL A 84 -3.47 17.45 1.93
C VAL A 84 -2.18 16.89 2.51
N MET A 85 -1.18 17.73 2.77
CA MET A 85 0.08 17.29 3.38
C MET A 85 -0.12 16.68 4.77
N VAL A 86 -0.98 17.27 5.60
CA VAL A 86 -1.33 16.72 6.93
C VAL A 86 -1.95 15.32 6.78
N VAL A 87 -2.89 15.15 5.84
CA VAL A 87 -3.50 13.84 5.57
C VAL A 87 -2.44 12.82 5.11
N MET A 88 -1.60 13.19 4.15
CA MET A 88 -0.53 12.31 3.63
C MET A 88 0.50 11.94 4.71
N LEU A 89 0.95 12.90 5.51
CA LEU A 89 1.91 12.65 6.59
C LEU A 89 1.30 11.78 7.69
N THR A 90 0.02 12.02 8.04
CA THR A 90 -0.71 11.20 9.01
C THR A 90 -0.84 9.77 8.52
N TRP A 91 -1.24 9.57 7.25
CA TRP A 91 -1.32 8.24 6.64
C TRP A 91 0.04 7.53 6.66
N ARG A 92 1.10 8.20 6.18
CA ARG A 92 2.45 7.64 6.13
C ARG A 92 2.96 7.23 7.52
N ARG A 93 2.71 8.08 8.53
CA ARG A 93 3.14 7.82 9.92
C ARG A 93 2.36 6.66 10.52
N GLY A 94 1.03 6.67 10.42
CA GLY A 94 0.16 5.61 10.92
C GLY A 94 0.43 4.27 10.25
N ALA A 95 0.57 4.23 8.93
CA ALA A 95 0.90 3.02 8.17
C ALA A 95 2.28 2.43 8.60
N ARG A 96 3.28 3.30 8.87
CA ARG A 96 4.59 2.86 9.37
C ARG A 96 4.50 2.25 10.77
N ILE A 97 3.77 2.88 11.68
CA ILE A 97 3.56 2.37 13.06
C ILE A 97 2.84 1.03 13.00
N LEU A 98 1.76 0.94 12.20
CA LEU A 98 1.01 -0.30 12.01
C LEU A 98 1.90 -1.42 11.45
N ALA A 99 2.70 -1.14 10.42
CA ALA A 99 3.63 -2.11 9.85
C ALA A 99 4.68 -2.58 10.88
N THR A 100 5.25 -1.66 11.68
CA THR A 100 6.24 -2.00 12.70
C THR A 100 5.65 -2.86 13.81
N LYS A 101 4.45 -2.51 14.30
CA LYS A 101 3.75 -3.31 15.32
C LYS A 101 3.37 -4.69 14.80
N THR A 102 2.92 -4.79 13.54
CA THR A 102 2.61 -6.07 12.92
C THR A 102 3.84 -6.96 12.81
N ARG A 103 4.95 -6.44 12.28
CA ARG A 103 6.21 -7.21 12.14
C ARG A 103 6.74 -7.78 13.45
N ARG A 104 6.54 -7.09 14.57
CA ARG A 104 6.95 -7.59 15.90
C ARG A 104 6.18 -8.82 16.36
N LEU A 105 4.99 -9.03 15.82
CA LEU A 105 4.10 -10.15 16.15
C LEU A 105 4.19 -11.28 15.12
N GLU A 106 4.99 -11.10 14.06
CA GLU A 106 5.12 -12.08 12.98
C GLU A 106 5.98 -13.26 13.42
N THR A 107 5.47 -14.45 13.17
CA THR A 107 6.19 -15.72 13.34
C THR A 107 6.76 -16.11 11.98
N PRO A 108 8.06 -16.46 11.86
CA PRO A 108 8.59 -16.99 10.60
C PRO A 108 7.82 -18.22 10.15
N ILE A 109 7.48 -18.29 8.86
CA ILE A 109 6.68 -19.39 8.30
C ILE A 109 7.39 -20.72 8.44
N ASP A 110 8.71 -20.75 8.28
CA ASP A 110 9.49 -21.97 8.33
C ASP A 110 9.49 -22.61 9.73
N SER A 111 9.58 -21.79 10.80
CA SER A 111 9.50 -22.27 12.18
C SER A 111 8.11 -22.81 12.52
N LEU A 112 7.06 -22.19 11.96
CA LEU A 112 5.69 -22.69 12.10
C LEU A 112 5.55 -24.06 11.43
N ILE A 113 6.01 -24.22 10.18
CA ILE A 113 5.94 -25.47 9.44
C ILE A 113 6.67 -26.60 10.18
N GLN A 114 7.88 -26.33 10.67
CA GLN A 114 8.63 -27.32 11.48
C GLN A 114 7.87 -27.74 12.74
N SER A 115 7.16 -26.84 13.38
CA SER A 115 6.34 -27.15 14.57
C SER A 115 5.12 -28.00 14.20
N LEU A 116 4.51 -27.75 13.05
CA LEU A 116 3.36 -28.49 12.54
C LEU A 116 3.73 -29.89 12.04
N ASP A 117 4.93 -30.07 11.50
CA ASP A 117 5.45 -31.40 11.12
C ASP A 117 5.66 -32.30 12.33
N ARG A 118 5.97 -31.72 13.49
CA ARG A 118 6.11 -32.48 14.77
C ARG A 118 4.78 -32.82 15.39
N LYS A 119 3.81 -31.91 15.33
CA LYS A 119 2.48 -32.10 15.93
C LYS A 119 1.41 -31.68 14.91
N GLN A 120 1.00 -32.63 14.08
CA GLN A 120 0.01 -32.39 13.05
C GLN A 120 -1.37 -32.14 13.68
N PRO A 121 -2.01 -30.99 13.35
CA PRO A 121 -3.41 -30.75 13.70
C PRO A 121 -4.33 -31.63 12.86
N TYR A 122 -5.61 -31.66 13.24
CA TYR A 122 -6.63 -32.36 12.46
C TYR A 122 -6.74 -31.78 11.05
N LYS A 123 -6.80 -32.64 10.03
CA LYS A 123 -6.92 -32.22 8.62
C LYS A 123 -8.36 -32.27 8.17
N VAL A 124 -8.78 -31.23 7.50
CA VAL A 124 -10.09 -31.13 6.83
C VAL A 124 -9.91 -31.15 5.31
N PRO A 125 -10.86 -31.73 4.55
CA PRO A 125 -10.77 -31.76 3.09
C PRO A 125 -10.74 -30.36 2.46
N GLY A 126 -10.11 -30.26 1.29
CA GLY A 126 -10.08 -29.02 0.48
C GLY A 126 -8.79 -28.22 0.60
N THR A 127 -8.84 -27.02 0.01
CA THR A 127 -7.69 -26.11 -0.08
C THR A 127 -7.96 -24.81 0.68
N ALA A 128 -7.03 -24.40 1.53
CA ALA A 128 -7.02 -23.08 2.17
C ALA A 128 -5.96 -22.19 1.55
N VAL A 129 -6.35 -20.99 1.13
CA VAL A 129 -5.44 -19.95 0.61
C VAL A 129 -5.38 -18.83 1.63
N PHE A 130 -4.23 -18.67 2.28
CA PHE A 130 -3.97 -17.63 3.27
C PHE A 130 -3.22 -16.47 2.62
N LEU A 131 -3.85 -15.30 2.55
CA LEU A 131 -3.24 -14.10 2.00
C LEU A 131 -2.32 -13.43 3.04
N THR A 132 -1.12 -13.07 2.61
CA THR A 132 -0.16 -12.33 3.42
C THR A 132 0.58 -11.28 2.59
N ALA A 133 1.00 -10.19 3.22
CA ALA A 133 1.82 -9.17 2.58
C ALA A 133 3.31 -9.52 2.59
N ASP A 134 3.77 -10.36 3.53
CA ASP A 134 5.15 -10.80 3.65
C ASP A 134 5.25 -12.31 3.42
N PRO A 135 5.97 -12.76 2.38
CA PRO A 135 6.11 -14.19 2.07
C PRO A 135 6.93 -14.97 3.11
N SER A 136 7.73 -14.29 3.95
CA SER A 136 8.57 -14.92 4.98
C SER A 136 7.84 -15.14 6.30
N SER A 137 6.70 -14.47 6.51
CA SER A 137 5.93 -14.54 7.75
C SER A 137 4.71 -15.45 7.63
N ALA A 138 4.37 -16.10 8.74
CA ALA A 138 3.15 -16.89 8.84
C ALA A 138 1.92 -15.98 8.77
N PRO A 139 0.95 -16.25 7.86
CA PRO A 139 -0.26 -15.44 7.76
C PRO A 139 -1.00 -15.40 9.10
N THR A 140 -1.39 -14.19 9.53
CA THR A 140 -2.13 -14.02 10.80
C THR A 140 -3.42 -14.84 10.81
N ALA A 141 -4.11 -14.93 9.67
CA ALA A 141 -5.31 -15.76 9.53
C ALA A 141 -5.02 -17.24 9.78
N LEU A 142 -3.87 -17.78 9.32
CA LEU A 142 -3.44 -19.14 9.59
C LEU A 142 -3.18 -19.36 11.08
N LEU A 143 -2.46 -18.43 11.73
CA LEU A 143 -2.17 -18.54 13.18
C LEU A 143 -3.45 -18.53 14.01
N HIS A 144 -4.43 -17.68 13.66
CA HIS A 144 -5.73 -17.66 14.33
C HIS A 144 -6.54 -18.92 14.08
N SER A 145 -6.56 -19.45 12.85
CA SER A 145 -7.20 -20.74 12.54
C SER A 145 -6.62 -21.87 13.35
N LEU A 146 -5.30 -21.97 13.44
CA LEU A 146 -4.62 -22.99 14.24
C LEU A 146 -4.89 -22.83 15.75
N LYS A 147 -4.89 -21.59 16.25
CA LYS A 147 -5.11 -21.31 17.67
C LYS A 147 -6.54 -21.66 18.11
N HIS A 148 -7.54 -21.31 17.32
CA HIS A 148 -8.95 -21.38 17.72
C HIS A 148 -9.65 -22.64 17.19
N TYR A 149 -9.45 -22.97 15.91
CA TYR A 149 -10.10 -24.15 15.29
C TYR A 149 -9.27 -25.42 15.38
N LYS A 150 -7.92 -25.30 15.53
CA LYS A 150 -6.98 -26.42 15.66
C LYS A 150 -7.00 -27.38 14.46
N VAL A 151 -7.38 -26.89 13.29
CA VAL A 151 -7.48 -27.65 12.04
C VAL A 151 -6.59 -27.04 10.96
N LEU A 152 -6.17 -27.87 10.01
CA LEU A 152 -5.54 -27.48 8.75
C LEU A 152 -6.29 -28.12 7.59
N HIS A 153 -6.25 -27.49 6.41
CA HIS A 153 -6.74 -28.16 5.21
C HIS A 153 -5.70 -29.16 4.67
N GLU A 154 -6.14 -30.07 3.82
CA GLU A 154 -5.25 -31.02 3.16
C GLU A 154 -4.18 -30.29 2.33
N GLN A 155 -4.57 -29.18 1.66
CA GLN A 155 -3.68 -28.29 0.95
C GLN A 155 -3.75 -26.89 1.55
N ASN A 156 -2.61 -26.32 1.90
CA ASN A 156 -2.52 -24.98 2.45
C ASN A 156 -1.59 -24.13 1.57
N VAL A 157 -2.11 -23.04 1.07
CA VAL A 157 -1.40 -22.11 0.18
C VAL A 157 -1.16 -20.80 0.91
N VAL A 158 0.10 -20.37 0.97
CA VAL A 158 0.48 -19.04 1.43
C VAL A 158 0.66 -18.14 0.21
N LEU A 159 -0.27 -17.22 0.02
CA LEU A 159 -0.34 -16.37 -1.15
C LEU A 159 0.15 -14.97 -0.84
N THR A 160 1.16 -14.52 -1.59
CA THR A 160 1.65 -13.12 -1.53
C THR A 160 1.53 -12.47 -2.89
N ILE A 161 1.04 -11.22 -2.89
CA ILE A 161 0.90 -10.40 -4.09
C ILE A 161 1.98 -9.33 -4.06
N ILE A 162 2.71 -9.22 -5.17
CA ILE A 162 3.79 -8.26 -5.36
C ILE A 162 3.40 -7.33 -6.51
N ILE A 163 3.40 -6.03 -6.26
CA ILE A 163 3.24 -5.03 -7.32
C ILE A 163 4.65 -4.62 -7.78
N GLU A 164 4.95 -4.96 -9.02
CA GLU A 164 6.25 -4.65 -9.63
C GLU A 164 6.33 -3.19 -10.10
N SER A 165 7.54 -2.69 -10.24
CA SER A 165 7.81 -1.35 -10.78
C SER A 165 7.64 -1.25 -12.31
N THR A 166 7.33 -2.35 -12.98
CA THR A 166 7.03 -2.41 -14.41
C THR A 166 5.53 -2.18 -14.65
N PRO A 167 5.13 -1.58 -15.78
CA PRO A 167 3.71 -1.35 -16.08
C PRO A 167 2.89 -2.65 -16.13
N ARG A 168 3.47 -3.70 -16.71
CA ARG A 168 2.84 -5.02 -16.87
C ARG A 168 3.86 -6.13 -16.66
N VAL A 169 3.40 -7.28 -16.16
CA VAL A 169 4.19 -8.49 -15.95
C VAL A 169 3.75 -9.56 -16.95
N ALA A 170 4.70 -10.17 -17.64
CA ALA A 170 4.43 -11.26 -18.57
C ALA A 170 3.80 -12.47 -17.86
N ALA A 171 2.96 -13.23 -18.57
CA ALA A 171 2.31 -14.41 -17.98
C ALA A 171 3.33 -15.47 -17.51
N ALA A 172 4.51 -15.49 -18.15
CA ALA A 172 5.60 -16.37 -17.76
C ALA A 172 6.20 -16.06 -16.39
N ASP A 173 6.24 -14.79 -15.99
CA ASP A 173 6.88 -14.34 -14.74
C ASP A 173 5.85 -14.04 -13.63
N ARG A 174 4.56 -14.15 -13.98
CA ARG A 174 3.45 -13.76 -13.10
C ARG A 174 3.34 -14.59 -11.84
N VAL A 175 3.57 -15.90 -11.92
CA VAL A 175 3.34 -16.82 -10.81
C VAL A 175 4.61 -17.61 -10.53
N THR A 176 5.04 -17.63 -9.28
CA THR A 176 6.11 -18.48 -8.79
C THR A 176 5.53 -19.42 -7.73
N LEU A 177 5.82 -20.72 -7.85
CA LEU A 177 5.40 -21.77 -6.91
C LEU A 177 6.62 -22.28 -6.17
N GLU A 178 6.56 -22.29 -4.85
CA GLU A 178 7.61 -22.80 -3.98
C GLU A 178 7.00 -23.79 -2.96
N PRO A 179 7.35 -25.06 -3.00
CA PRO A 179 6.87 -26.00 -1.98
C PRO A 179 7.47 -25.65 -0.61
N LEU A 180 6.64 -25.57 0.41
CA LEU A 180 7.00 -25.35 1.80
C LEU A 180 6.65 -26.58 2.66
N GLY A 181 7.52 -27.59 2.69
CA GLY A 181 7.24 -28.84 3.35
C GLY A 181 6.22 -29.70 2.58
N LYS A 182 5.46 -30.55 3.33
CA LYS A 182 4.57 -31.55 2.72
C LYS A 182 3.16 -31.05 2.41
N ILE A 183 2.67 -30.08 3.16
CA ILE A 183 1.25 -29.64 3.14
C ILE A 183 1.10 -28.13 2.87
N PHE A 184 2.18 -27.42 2.67
CA PHE A 184 2.18 -25.99 2.36
C PHE A 184 2.84 -25.72 1.02
N THR A 185 2.26 -24.76 0.27
CA THR A 185 2.84 -24.22 -0.97
C THR A 185 2.82 -22.70 -0.88
N ARG A 186 3.96 -22.07 -1.10
CA ARG A 186 4.04 -20.60 -1.27
C ARG A 186 3.76 -20.25 -2.70
N ILE A 187 2.88 -19.27 -2.91
CA ILE A 187 2.59 -18.72 -4.21
C ILE A 187 2.91 -17.22 -4.18
N LEU A 188 3.80 -16.80 -5.06
CA LEU A 188 4.06 -15.38 -5.31
C LEU A 188 3.40 -15.00 -6.62
N ILE A 189 2.47 -14.04 -6.58
CA ILE A 189 1.83 -13.50 -7.78
C ILE A 189 2.31 -12.07 -7.99
N ARG A 190 2.84 -11.80 -9.19
CA ARG A 190 3.35 -10.48 -9.57
C ARG A 190 2.39 -9.80 -10.53
N PHE A 191 2.08 -8.54 -10.25
CA PHE A 191 1.33 -7.66 -11.15
C PHE A 191 2.13 -6.39 -11.41
N GLY A 192 2.02 -5.86 -12.62
CA GLY A 192 2.54 -4.54 -12.93
C GLY A 192 1.64 -3.44 -12.33
N PHE A 193 2.21 -2.24 -12.14
CA PHE A 193 1.46 -1.14 -11.50
C PHE A 193 0.27 -0.61 -12.33
N MET A 194 0.20 -0.92 -13.64
CA MET A 194 -0.94 -0.61 -14.52
C MET A 194 -1.93 -1.76 -14.66
N GLU A 195 -1.73 -2.87 -13.97
CA GLU A 195 -2.64 -4.01 -14.03
C GLU A 195 -3.60 -4.01 -12.84
N THR A 196 -4.85 -4.43 -13.08
CA THR A 196 -5.79 -4.69 -12.00
C THR A 196 -5.58 -6.11 -11.47
N PRO A 197 -5.17 -6.29 -10.20
CA PRO A 197 -4.96 -7.62 -9.63
C PRO A 197 -6.24 -8.46 -9.66
N ASN A 198 -6.14 -9.67 -10.21
CA ASN A 198 -7.22 -10.63 -10.21
C ASN A 198 -6.66 -12.00 -9.82
N ILE A 199 -6.87 -12.39 -8.55
CA ILE A 199 -6.30 -13.61 -7.98
C ILE A 199 -6.87 -14.87 -8.65
N PRO A 200 -8.18 -15.04 -8.86
CA PRO A 200 -8.70 -16.22 -9.52
C PRO A 200 -8.08 -16.49 -10.90
N LYS A 201 -7.89 -15.44 -11.71
CA LYS A 201 -7.22 -15.55 -13.02
C LYS A 201 -5.74 -15.94 -12.88
N ALA A 202 -5.04 -15.39 -11.90
CA ALA A 202 -3.63 -15.72 -11.65
C ALA A 202 -3.47 -17.14 -11.10
N LEU A 203 -4.37 -17.60 -10.25
CA LEU A 203 -4.38 -18.99 -9.77
C LEU A 203 -4.70 -20.00 -10.88
N ALA A 204 -5.49 -19.63 -11.88
CA ALA A 204 -5.67 -20.47 -13.07
C ALA A 204 -4.36 -20.68 -13.85
N LEU A 205 -3.43 -19.71 -13.83
CA LEU A 205 -2.08 -19.89 -14.38
C LEU A 205 -1.23 -20.79 -13.47
N ALA A 206 -1.35 -20.69 -12.15
CA ALA A 206 -0.68 -21.58 -11.21
C ALA A 206 -1.09 -23.05 -11.41
N ARG A 207 -2.37 -23.30 -11.71
CA ARG A 207 -2.88 -24.65 -12.04
C ARG A 207 -2.18 -25.25 -13.27
N LYS A 208 -1.95 -24.44 -14.32
CA LYS A 208 -1.21 -24.90 -15.50
C LYS A 208 0.26 -25.26 -15.20
N ARG A 209 0.79 -24.85 -14.06
CA ARG A 209 2.17 -25.10 -13.60
C ARG A 209 2.27 -26.22 -12.56
N GLY A 210 1.20 -27.00 -12.38
CA GLY A 210 1.22 -28.19 -11.53
C GLY A 210 0.57 -28.01 -10.15
N LEU A 211 0.00 -26.83 -9.84
CA LEU A 211 -0.79 -26.68 -8.62
C LEU A 211 -2.16 -27.33 -8.84
N SER A 212 -2.38 -28.48 -8.20
CA SER A 212 -3.68 -29.13 -8.24
C SER A 212 -4.57 -28.50 -7.17
N PHE A 213 -5.54 -27.68 -7.59
CA PHE A 213 -6.59 -27.19 -6.68
C PHE A 213 -7.89 -26.95 -7.46
N ASP A 214 -9.00 -27.11 -6.75
CA ASP A 214 -10.32 -26.75 -7.27
C ASP A 214 -10.82 -25.49 -6.57
N ILE A 215 -11.17 -24.48 -7.35
CA ILE A 215 -11.64 -23.20 -6.83
C ILE A 215 -12.95 -23.34 -6.05
N MET A 216 -13.78 -24.35 -6.40
CA MET A 216 -15.04 -24.61 -5.73
C MET A 216 -14.87 -25.22 -4.33
N SER A 217 -13.75 -25.92 -4.08
CA SER A 217 -13.38 -26.46 -2.78
C SER A 217 -12.33 -25.60 -2.04
N THR A 218 -12.04 -24.40 -2.55
CA THR A 218 -11.02 -23.51 -1.99
C THR A 218 -11.65 -22.43 -1.13
N SER A 219 -11.10 -22.22 0.06
CA SER A 219 -11.43 -21.10 0.95
C SER A 219 -10.29 -20.10 1.02
N PHE A 220 -10.61 -18.82 0.87
CA PHE A 220 -9.64 -17.71 0.94
C PHE A 220 -9.70 -17.07 2.32
N PHE A 221 -8.60 -17.12 3.05
CA PHE A 221 -8.50 -16.56 4.39
C PHE A 221 -7.76 -15.23 4.36
N LEU A 222 -8.45 -14.17 4.75
CA LEU A 222 -7.90 -12.83 4.85
C LEU A 222 -7.84 -12.38 6.30
N SER A 223 -6.79 -11.63 6.64
CA SER A 223 -6.72 -10.95 7.93
C SER A 223 -7.22 -9.52 7.80
N ARG A 224 -8.34 -9.20 8.44
CA ARG A 224 -8.86 -7.84 8.55
C ARG A 224 -8.37 -7.21 9.84
N ARG A 225 -7.70 -6.07 9.74
CA ARG A 225 -7.15 -5.36 10.91
C ARG A 225 -8.09 -4.25 11.35
N ALA A 226 -8.64 -4.38 12.55
CA ALA A 226 -9.35 -3.30 13.20
C ALA A 226 -8.34 -2.44 13.99
N VAL A 227 -8.15 -1.20 13.55
CA VAL A 227 -7.22 -0.26 14.18
C VAL A 227 -7.91 0.45 15.33
N ARG A 228 -7.28 0.43 16.51
CA ARG A 228 -7.73 1.17 17.71
C ARG A 228 -6.71 2.22 18.12
N PRO A 229 -7.16 3.37 18.68
CA PRO A 229 -6.23 4.39 19.15
C PRO A 229 -5.45 3.90 20.37
N ASP A 230 -4.16 4.25 20.43
CA ASP A 230 -3.28 3.97 21.56
C ASP A 230 -2.60 5.28 22.02
N PRO A 231 -2.84 5.78 23.22
CA PRO A 231 -2.19 6.98 23.72
C PRO A 231 -0.65 6.92 23.71
N LYS A 232 -0.09 5.70 23.64
CA LYS A 232 1.35 5.44 23.60
C LYS A 232 1.87 5.15 22.17
N SER A 233 1.06 5.42 21.15
CA SER A 233 1.40 5.14 19.73
C SER A 233 2.59 5.95 19.22
N GLY A 234 2.89 7.07 19.84
CA GLY A 234 3.86 8.07 19.37
C GLY A 234 3.27 9.06 18.37
N MET A 235 1.94 9.04 18.13
CA MET A 235 1.21 10.07 17.41
C MET A 235 0.31 10.88 18.34
N PRO A 236 0.07 12.18 18.04
CA PRO A 236 -0.96 12.93 18.71
C PRO A 236 -2.36 12.31 18.52
N VAL A 237 -3.22 12.39 19.53
CA VAL A 237 -4.55 11.75 19.52
C VAL A 237 -5.41 12.16 18.30
N TRP A 238 -5.29 13.39 17.82
CA TRP A 238 -6.03 13.85 16.65
C TRP A 238 -5.53 13.18 15.36
N GLN A 239 -4.21 12.92 15.24
CA GLN A 239 -3.65 12.16 14.10
C GLN A 239 -4.08 10.69 14.14
N ASP A 240 -4.10 10.06 15.33
CA ASP A 240 -4.61 8.70 15.48
C ASP A 240 -6.05 8.58 14.98
N ARG A 241 -6.91 9.52 15.41
CA ARG A 241 -8.32 9.55 14.97
C ARG A 241 -8.43 9.73 13.46
N LEU A 242 -7.67 10.67 12.89
CA LEU A 242 -7.66 10.90 11.45
C LEU A 242 -7.16 9.66 10.70
N PHE A 243 -6.09 9.01 11.16
CA PHE A 243 -5.58 7.78 10.57
C PHE A 243 -6.62 6.65 10.61
N ILE A 244 -7.32 6.47 11.73
CA ILE A 244 -8.37 5.45 11.86
C ILE A 244 -9.53 5.71 10.90
N ILE A 245 -9.94 6.97 10.73
CA ILE A 245 -10.99 7.34 9.76
C ILE A 245 -10.51 6.98 8.33
N LEU A 246 -9.30 7.36 7.97
CA LEU A 246 -8.72 7.04 6.65
C LEU A 246 -8.62 5.52 6.43
N ALA A 247 -8.15 4.79 7.44
CA ALA A 247 -8.00 3.33 7.37
C ALA A 247 -9.33 2.58 7.25
N LYS A 248 -10.40 3.11 7.86
CA LYS A 248 -11.75 2.54 7.73
C LYS A 248 -12.37 2.76 6.35
N ASN A 249 -12.00 3.84 5.67
CA ASN A 249 -12.49 4.18 4.34
C ASN A 249 -11.56 3.67 3.21
N ALA A 250 -10.48 2.95 3.56
CA ALA A 250 -9.66 2.28 2.57
C ALA A 250 -10.39 1.07 1.98
N ASP A 251 -10.14 0.81 0.70
CA ASP A 251 -10.74 -0.33 0.00
C ASP A 251 -10.44 -1.65 0.69
N ASP A 252 -11.41 -2.54 0.65
CA ASP A 252 -11.28 -3.89 1.20
C ASP A 252 -10.45 -4.77 0.26
N ALA A 253 -9.55 -5.55 0.84
CA ALA A 253 -8.64 -6.43 0.10
C ALA A 253 -9.40 -7.47 -0.73
N SER A 254 -10.54 -7.97 -0.26
CA SER A 254 -11.35 -8.96 -0.99
C SER A 254 -11.87 -8.41 -2.31
N SER A 255 -12.39 -7.17 -2.31
CA SER A 255 -12.87 -6.44 -3.47
C SER A 255 -11.72 -6.07 -4.41
N TYR A 256 -10.62 -5.55 -3.87
CA TYR A 256 -9.45 -5.14 -4.65
C TYR A 256 -8.82 -6.30 -5.43
N PHE A 257 -8.78 -7.49 -4.85
CA PHE A 257 -8.20 -8.69 -5.46
C PHE A 257 -9.21 -9.55 -6.23
N HIS A 258 -10.46 -9.12 -6.35
CA HIS A 258 -11.54 -9.82 -7.05
C HIS A 258 -11.74 -11.27 -6.56
N LEU A 259 -11.71 -11.46 -5.23
CA LEU A 259 -11.95 -12.78 -4.65
C LEU A 259 -13.43 -13.16 -4.72
N PRO A 260 -13.76 -14.45 -4.91
CA PRO A 260 -15.15 -14.92 -4.85
C PRO A 260 -15.72 -14.69 -3.45
N THR A 261 -16.76 -13.87 -3.35
CA THR A 261 -17.31 -13.39 -2.06
C THR A 261 -17.87 -14.51 -1.18
N ASP A 262 -18.38 -15.57 -1.79
CA ASP A 262 -18.90 -16.76 -1.12
C ASP A 262 -17.81 -17.72 -0.59
N ARG A 263 -16.54 -17.46 -0.92
CA ARG A 263 -15.37 -18.28 -0.55
C ARG A 263 -14.38 -17.57 0.35
N VAL A 264 -14.70 -16.37 0.78
CA VAL A 264 -13.82 -15.54 1.63
C VAL A 264 -14.19 -15.72 3.10
N VAL A 265 -13.19 -16.01 3.91
CA VAL A 265 -13.25 -16.02 5.38
C VAL A 265 -12.38 -14.89 5.90
N GLU A 266 -12.99 -13.84 6.45
CA GLU A 266 -12.27 -12.74 7.07
C GLU A 266 -12.05 -13.00 8.57
N ILE A 267 -10.79 -12.99 8.98
CA ILE A 267 -10.42 -13.12 10.39
C ILE A 267 -10.01 -11.76 10.93
N GLY A 268 -10.85 -11.22 11.81
CA GLY A 268 -10.64 -9.92 12.45
C GLY A 268 -9.54 -9.97 13.50
N THR A 269 -8.53 -9.11 13.37
CA THR A 269 -7.50 -8.88 14.38
C THR A 269 -7.51 -7.44 14.83
N GLN A 270 -7.33 -7.17 16.13
CA GLN A 270 -7.24 -5.81 16.65
C GLN A 270 -5.79 -5.40 16.80
N VAL A 271 -5.44 -4.24 16.26
CA VAL A 271 -4.12 -3.64 16.40
C VAL A 271 -4.29 -2.21 16.93
N THR A 272 -3.57 -1.87 17.99
CA THR A 272 -3.56 -0.50 18.53
C THR A 272 -2.49 0.35 17.82
N VAL A 273 -2.82 1.56 17.42
CA VAL A 273 -1.90 2.50 16.73
C VAL A 273 -1.92 3.84 17.40
#